data_1d2b358fd046d09113f5b647072c65d4
#
_entry.id   1d2b358fd046d09113f5b647072c65d4
#
_cell.length_a   1.000
_cell.length_b   1.000
_cell.length_c   1.000
_cell.angle_alpha   90.00
_cell.angle_beta   90.00
_cell.angle_gamma   90.00
#
_symmetry.space_group_name_H-M   'P 1'
#
loop_
_entity.id
_entity.type
_entity.pdbx_description
1 polymer ?
#
loop_
_entity_poly.entity_id
_entity_poly.type
_entity_poly.pdbx_seq_one_letter_code
_entity_poly.pdbx_strand_id
1 'polypeptide(L)'
;MAKTENILRVMEERKKATGVPMTLFAACPNSLSVIKASFRAAKRNNSPIYFATTLNQVDCDGGYTGMTQEMFTKILAREAAAVHYTGPYVVAIDHGGPWLKDKQSIERWDTERAMNGVNEVVACQNSGLVTLLHAVH
;
A
#
# COMPACT_ATOMS: atom_id res chain seq x y z
N MET A 1 14.71 4.67 11.61
CA MET A 1 14.42 5.14 10.23
C MET A 1 13.39 4.23 9.61
N ALA A 2 12.29 4.77 9.11
CA ALA A 2 11.24 3.95 8.47
C ALA A 2 11.79 3.26 7.20
N LYS A 3 11.29 2.07 6.89
CA LYS A 3 11.73 1.31 5.70
C LYS A 3 11.57 2.11 4.40
N THR A 4 10.52 2.93 4.32
CA THR A 4 10.22 3.79 3.17
C THR A 4 11.29 4.86 2.95
N GLU A 5 11.72 5.56 4.01
CA GLU A 5 12.77 6.59 3.93
C GLU A 5 14.09 6.00 3.40
N ASN A 6 14.42 4.78 3.80
CA ASN A 6 15.59 4.09 3.31
C ASN A 6 15.52 3.78 1.82
N ILE A 7 14.35 3.35 1.31
CA ILE A 7 14.17 3.08 -0.12
C ILE A 7 14.33 4.37 -0.93
N LEU A 8 13.65 5.45 -0.54
CA LEU A 8 13.72 6.73 -1.24
C LEU A 8 15.14 7.31 -1.23
N ARG A 9 15.83 7.22 -0.09
CA ARG A 9 17.22 7.66 0.02
C ARG A 9 18.14 6.90 -0.92
N VAL A 10 18.04 5.56 -0.95
CA VAL A 10 18.87 4.72 -1.85
C VAL A 10 18.56 5.03 -3.32
N MET A 11 17.30 5.26 -3.67
CA MET A 11 16.91 5.66 -5.03
C MET A 11 17.55 6.99 -5.42
N GLU A 12 17.54 7.98 -4.54
CA GLU A 12 18.12 9.29 -4.79
C GLU A 12 19.66 9.22 -4.89
N GLU A 13 20.31 8.45 -4.02
CA GLU A 13 21.75 8.21 -4.08
C GLU A 13 22.16 7.54 -5.39
N ARG A 14 21.42 6.53 -5.83
CA ARG A 14 21.65 5.87 -7.12
C ARG A 14 21.43 6.80 -8.30
N LYS A 15 20.37 7.59 -8.28
CA LYS A 15 20.13 8.63 -9.31
C LYS A 15 21.30 9.59 -9.41
N LYS A 16 21.82 10.07 -8.28
CA LYS A 16 23.00 10.95 -8.24
C LYS A 16 24.25 10.26 -8.81
N ALA A 17 24.45 8.99 -8.48
CA ALA A 17 25.62 8.25 -8.89
C ALA A 17 25.61 7.86 -10.39
N THR A 18 24.43 7.57 -10.95
CA THR A 18 24.29 7.01 -12.29
C THR A 18 23.70 7.98 -13.32
N GLY A 19 23.11 9.10 -12.88
CA GLY A 19 22.34 10.01 -13.74
C GLY A 19 20.99 9.44 -14.22
N VAL A 20 20.65 8.20 -13.83
CA VAL A 20 19.44 7.52 -14.30
C VAL A 20 18.32 7.69 -13.26
N PRO A 21 17.17 8.26 -13.65
CA PRO A 21 16.01 8.33 -12.74
C PRO A 21 15.48 6.93 -12.45
N MET A 22 15.08 6.71 -11.20
CA MET A 22 14.52 5.44 -10.75
C MET A 22 13.05 5.60 -10.36
N THR A 23 12.26 4.59 -10.66
CA THR A 23 10.85 4.52 -10.26
C THR A 23 10.61 3.30 -9.40
N LEU A 24 9.86 3.47 -8.31
CA LEU A 24 9.41 2.36 -7.49
C LEU A 24 8.12 1.79 -8.11
N PHE A 25 8.15 0.50 -8.45
CA PHE A 25 6.96 -0.15 -8.98
C PHE A 25 5.90 -0.32 -7.88
N ALA A 26 4.72 0.22 -8.11
CA ALA A 26 3.55 0.08 -7.25
C ALA A 26 2.63 -1.03 -7.78
N ALA A 27 2.31 -1.99 -6.93
CA ALA A 27 1.33 -3.04 -7.21
C ALA A 27 0.05 -2.76 -6.41
N CYS A 28 -1.10 -2.76 -7.09
CA CYS A 28 -2.43 -2.67 -6.50
C CYS A 28 -3.10 -4.05 -6.55
N PRO A 29 -2.76 -4.99 -5.66
CA PRO A 29 -3.23 -6.35 -5.77
C PRO A 29 -4.69 -6.48 -5.37
N ASN A 30 -5.48 -7.11 -6.23
CA ASN A 30 -6.88 -7.46 -5.98
C ASN A 30 -7.08 -8.93 -5.62
N SER A 31 -6.02 -9.71 -5.57
CA SER A 31 -6.07 -11.13 -5.28
C SER A 31 -4.75 -11.66 -4.70
N LEU A 32 -4.85 -12.78 -4.00
CA LEU A 32 -3.68 -13.49 -3.46
C LEU A 32 -2.68 -13.89 -4.55
N SER A 33 -3.17 -14.22 -5.74
CA SER A 33 -2.32 -14.60 -6.87
C SER A 33 -1.45 -13.43 -7.35
N VAL A 34 -2.00 -12.22 -7.38
CA VAL A 34 -1.24 -11.00 -7.72
C VAL A 34 -0.20 -10.71 -6.65
N ILE A 35 -0.53 -10.84 -5.37
CA ILE A 35 0.44 -10.66 -4.27
C ILE A 35 1.63 -11.64 -4.44
N LYS A 36 1.34 -12.92 -4.66
CA LYS A 36 2.39 -13.94 -4.89
C LYS A 36 3.26 -13.63 -6.10
N ALA A 37 2.64 -13.26 -7.21
CA ALA A 37 3.36 -12.90 -8.44
C ALA A 37 4.25 -11.68 -8.23
N SER A 38 3.78 -10.67 -7.52
CA SER A 38 4.51 -9.46 -7.20
C SER A 38 5.77 -9.74 -6.38
N PHE A 39 5.67 -10.54 -5.31
CA PHE A 39 6.85 -10.93 -4.52
C PHE A 39 7.84 -11.79 -5.30
N ARG A 40 7.34 -12.72 -6.15
CA ARG A 40 8.22 -13.51 -7.01
C ARG A 40 8.96 -12.63 -8.02
N ALA A 41 8.29 -11.66 -8.61
CA ALA A 41 8.91 -10.72 -9.53
C ALA A 41 9.96 -9.83 -8.83
N ALA A 42 9.63 -9.28 -7.65
CA ALA A 42 10.54 -8.50 -6.85
C ALA A 42 11.78 -9.31 -6.44
N LYS A 43 11.60 -10.55 -5.99
CA LYS A 43 12.71 -11.46 -5.65
C LYS A 43 13.62 -11.72 -6.86
N ARG A 44 13.04 -12.07 -8.01
CA ARG A 44 13.78 -12.38 -9.23
C ARG A 44 14.62 -11.20 -9.72
N ASN A 45 14.12 -9.98 -9.55
CA ASN A 45 14.79 -8.77 -9.98
C ASN A 45 15.62 -8.10 -8.87
N ASN A 46 15.69 -8.69 -7.68
CA ASN A 46 16.33 -8.10 -6.50
C ASN A 46 15.91 -6.63 -6.30
N SER A 47 14.61 -6.35 -6.40
CA SER A 47 14.05 -5.01 -6.35
C SER A 47 13.12 -4.83 -5.15
N PRO A 48 13.02 -3.60 -4.61
CA PRO A 48 11.95 -3.28 -3.68
C PRO A 48 10.59 -3.36 -4.37
N ILE A 49 9.53 -3.51 -3.57
CA ILE A 49 8.17 -3.45 -4.06
C ILE A 49 7.30 -2.58 -3.16
N TYR A 50 6.37 -1.87 -3.77
CA TYR A 50 5.39 -1.03 -3.13
C TYR A 50 4.00 -1.61 -3.36
N PHE A 51 3.27 -1.90 -2.30
CA PHE A 51 1.88 -2.31 -2.37
C PHE A 51 1.00 -1.12 -2.02
N ALA A 52 0.19 -0.69 -2.97
CA ALA A 52 -0.79 0.37 -2.80
C ALA A 52 -2.18 -0.20 -3.02
N THR A 53 -3.08 -0.02 -2.06
CA THR A 53 -4.48 -0.45 -2.17
C THR A 53 -5.40 0.72 -1.94
N THR A 54 -6.50 0.79 -2.69
CA THR A 54 -7.55 1.77 -2.42
C THR A 54 -8.45 1.30 -1.28
N LEU A 55 -9.23 2.22 -0.71
CA LEU A 55 -10.23 1.88 0.31
C LEU A 55 -11.36 0.98 -0.23
N ASN A 56 -11.60 0.99 -1.54
CA ASN A 56 -12.52 0.04 -2.16
C ASN A 56 -11.96 -1.39 -2.16
N GLN A 57 -10.64 -1.55 -2.21
CA GLN A 57 -9.97 -2.86 -2.24
C GLN A 57 -9.82 -3.44 -0.84
N VAL A 58 -9.27 -2.66 0.08
CA VAL A 58 -8.89 -3.09 1.45
C VAL A 58 -9.33 -2.02 2.42
N ASP A 59 -10.22 -2.37 3.35
CA ASP A 59 -10.72 -1.43 4.34
C ASP A 59 -11.19 -2.16 5.61
N CYS A 60 -11.57 -1.42 6.66
CA CYS A 60 -12.08 -1.98 7.91
C CYS A 60 -13.29 -2.91 7.72
N ASP A 61 -14.10 -2.67 6.69
CA ASP A 61 -15.22 -3.53 6.29
C ASP A 61 -14.83 -4.66 5.31
N GLY A 62 -13.55 -4.78 4.97
CA GLY A 62 -13.01 -5.78 4.05
C GLY A 62 -12.89 -5.33 2.60
N GLY A 63 -13.51 -4.22 2.21
CA GLY A 63 -13.58 -3.82 0.81
C GLY A 63 -14.09 -4.93 -0.12
N TYR A 64 -13.86 -4.82 -1.43
CA TYR A 64 -14.28 -5.88 -2.36
C TYR A 64 -13.36 -7.12 -2.34
N THR A 65 -12.18 -7.03 -1.74
CA THR A 65 -11.27 -8.18 -1.62
C THR A 65 -11.57 -9.06 -0.40
N GLY A 66 -12.41 -8.61 0.53
CA GLY A 66 -12.65 -9.25 1.80
C GLY A 66 -11.52 -9.07 2.82
N MET A 67 -10.57 -8.18 2.57
CA MET A 67 -9.39 -7.99 3.42
C MET A 67 -9.47 -6.67 4.19
N THR A 68 -9.29 -6.75 5.50
CA THR A 68 -8.98 -5.56 6.29
C THR A 68 -7.50 -5.20 6.14
N GLN A 69 -7.10 -3.99 6.55
CA GLN A 69 -5.70 -3.56 6.51
C GLN A 69 -4.79 -4.50 7.29
N GLU A 70 -5.25 -4.94 8.47
CA GLU A 70 -4.51 -5.90 9.29
C GLU A 70 -4.37 -7.26 8.60
N MET A 71 -5.45 -7.78 8.00
CA MET A 71 -5.40 -9.02 7.23
C MET A 71 -4.46 -8.90 6.03
N PHE A 72 -4.52 -7.78 5.32
CA PHE A 72 -3.67 -7.53 4.16
C PHE A 72 -2.19 -7.55 4.53
N THR A 73 -1.79 -6.83 5.59
CA THR A 73 -0.40 -6.83 6.05
C THR A 73 0.08 -8.20 6.50
N LYS A 74 -0.76 -8.98 7.20
CA LYS A 74 -0.45 -10.37 7.58
C LYS A 74 -0.28 -11.28 6.35
N ILE A 75 -1.15 -11.12 5.36
CA ILE A 75 -1.05 -11.86 4.09
C ILE A 75 0.23 -11.52 3.36
N LEU A 76 0.59 -10.23 3.25
CA LEU A 76 1.85 -9.80 2.64
C LEU A 76 3.05 -10.43 3.33
N ALA A 77 3.10 -10.39 4.65
CA ALA A 77 4.20 -10.99 5.42
C ALA A 77 4.30 -12.52 5.18
N ARG A 78 3.16 -13.21 5.18
CA ARG A 78 3.09 -14.64 4.91
C ARG A 78 3.59 -14.99 3.50
N GLU A 79 3.14 -14.25 2.49
CA GLU A 79 3.49 -14.52 1.09
C GLU A 79 4.95 -14.14 0.78
N ALA A 80 5.48 -13.08 1.41
CA ALA A 80 6.91 -12.77 1.34
C ALA A 80 7.75 -13.93 1.89
N ALA A 81 7.40 -14.44 3.06
CA ALA A 81 8.08 -15.59 3.67
C ALA A 81 7.98 -16.85 2.81
N ALA A 82 6.78 -17.14 2.26
CA ALA A 82 6.54 -18.33 1.42
C ALA A 82 7.39 -18.36 0.15
N VAL A 83 7.74 -17.20 -0.41
CA VAL A 83 8.63 -17.12 -1.57
C VAL A 83 10.08 -16.80 -1.19
N HIS A 84 10.40 -16.75 0.11
CA HIS A 84 11.71 -16.37 0.63
C HIS A 84 12.17 -14.98 0.09
N TYR A 85 11.26 -14.02 0.07
CA TYR A 85 11.60 -12.64 -0.27
C TYR A 85 12.08 -11.91 0.98
N THR A 86 13.34 -11.48 0.96
CA THR A 86 13.99 -10.77 2.06
C THR A 86 14.22 -9.29 1.77
N GLY A 87 13.86 -8.84 0.55
CA GLY A 87 13.97 -7.46 0.15
C GLY A 87 12.96 -6.53 0.87
N PRO A 88 13.16 -5.21 0.79
CA PRO A 88 12.24 -4.26 1.38
C PRO A 88 10.93 -4.17 0.60
N TYR A 89 9.82 -4.07 1.32
CA TYR A 89 8.53 -3.72 0.73
C TYR A 89 7.81 -2.67 1.60
N VAL A 90 7.01 -1.87 0.94
CA VAL A 90 6.20 -0.80 1.54
C VAL A 90 4.74 -1.13 1.33
N VAL A 91 3.91 -0.82 2.30
CA VAL A 91 2.45 -0.94 2.21
C VAL A 91 1.86 0.44 2.40
N ALA A 92 0.95 0.84 1.52
CA ALA A 92 0.29 2.13 1.58
C ALA A 92 -1.14 2.04 1.09
N ILE A 93 -1.91 3.07 1.41
CA ILE A 93 -3.23 3.30 0.83
C ILE A 93 -3.08 4.32 -0.30
N ASP A 94 -3.56 3.93 -1.46
CA ASP A 94 -3.74 4.79 -2.61
C ASP A 94 -5.11 5.49 -2.49
N HIS A 95 -5.15 6.78 -2.78
CA HIS A 95 -6.36 7.58 -2.62
C HIS A 95 -6.95 7.53 -1.19
N GLY A 96 -6.13 7.75 -0.16
CA GLY A 96 -6.53 7.70 1.25
C GLY A 96 -7.22 8.97 1.75
N GLY A 97 -8.23 9.50 1.06
CA GLY A 97 -8.96 10.71 1.43
C GLY A 97 -10.47 10.52 1.57
N PRO A 98 -11.24 11.58 1.85
CA PRO A 98 -12.70 11.53 1.89
C PRO A 98 -13.27 11.31 0.49
N TRP A 99 -14.47 10.72 0.41
CA TRP A 99 -15.21 10.35 -0.82
C TRP A 99 -14.53 9.36 -1.77
N LEU A 100 -13.59 8.59 -1.28
CA LEU A 100 -12.84 7.64 -2.11
C LEU A 100 -13.49 6.26 -2.19
N LYS A 101 -14.45 5.97 -1.33
CA LYS A 101 -15.33 4.83 -1.50
C LYS A 101 -16.49 5.22 -2.40
N ASP A 102 -16.81 4.37 -3.35
CA ASP A 102 -17.96 4.54 -4.24
C ASP A 102 -19.24 4.81 -3.43
N LYS A 103 -19.42 4.13 -2.30
CA LYS A 103 -20.53 4.34 -1.37
C LYS A 103 -20.62 5.78 -0.86
N GLN A 104 -19.50 6.40 -0.50
CA GLN A 104 -19.47 7.78 -0.01
C GLN A 104 -19.89 8.77 -1.09
N SER A 105 -19.47 8.53 -2.32
CA SER A 105 -19.83 9.34 -3.50
C SER A 105 -21.29 9.13 -3.90
N ILE A 106 -21.75 7.88 -3.99
CA ILE A 106 -23.12 7.54 -4.42
C ILE A 106 -24.14 8.02 -3.39
N GLU A 107 -23.90 7.85 -2.11
CA GLU A 107 -24.78 8.30 -1.02
C GLU A 107 -24.60 9.79 -0.71
N ARG A 108 -23.72 10.49 -1.40
CA ARG A 108 -23.43 11.93 -1.22
C ARG A 108 -23.17 12.30 0.23
N TRP A 109 -22.26 11.56 0.87
CA TRP A 109 -21.86 11.88 2.24
C TRP A 109 -21.31 13.30 2.32
N ASP A 110 -21.65 14.01 3.40
CA ASP A 110 -21.02 15.30 3.69
C ASP A 110 -19.55 15.13 4.10
N THR A 111 -18.83 16.25 4.15
CA THR A 111 -17.39 16.26 4.43
C THR A 111 -17.07 15.67 5.80
N GLU A 112 -17.85 15.97 6.81
CA GLU A 112 -17.61 15.51 8.18
C GLU A 112 -17.75 13.99 8.27
N ARG A 113 -18.82 13.43 7.72
CA ARG A 113 -19.05 11.99 7.68
C ARG A 113 -17.98 11.26 6.87
N ALA A 114 -17.56 11.83 5.74
CA ALA A 114 -16.51 11.25 4.91
C ALA A 114 -15.14 11.28 5.62
N MET A 115 -14.82 12.36 6.34
CA MET A 115 -13.59 12.47 7.14
C MET A 115 -13.58 11.54 8.34
N ASN A 116 -14.71 11.28 8.99
CA ASN A 116 -14.80 10.29 10.06
C ASN A 116 -14.46 8.89 9.55
N GLY A 117 -14.89 8.52 8.36
CA GLY A 117 -14.47 7.28 7.71
C GLY A 117 -12.96 7.19 7.48
N VAL A 118 -12.31 8.31 7.08
CA VAL A 118 -10.85 8.37 6.95
C VAL A 118 -10.16 8.18 8.30
N ASN A 119 -10.68 8.80 9.36
CA ASN A 119 -10.12 8.67 10.71
C ASN A 119 -10.23 7.23 11.24
N GLU A 120 -11.33 6.52 10.95
CA GLU A 120 -11.49 5.10 11.27
C GLU A 120 -10.43 4.25 10.55
N VAL A 121 -10.20 4.51 9.28
CA VAL A 121 -9.16 3.84 8.50
C VAL A 121 -7.78 4.10 9.09
N VAL A 122 -7.46 5.33 9.45
CA VAL A 122 -6.19 5.68 10.11
C VAL A 122 -6.05 4.97 11.45
N ALA A 123 -7.11 4.87 12.24
CA ALA A 123 -7.10 4.15 13.51
C ALA A 123 -6.86 2.64 13.30
N CYS A 124 -7.45 2.02 12.28
CA CYS A 124 -7.17 0.63 11.91
C CYS A 124 -5.72 0.41 11.44
N GLN A 125 -5.10 1.44 10.88
CA GLN A 125 -3.70 1.38 10.38
C GLN A 125 -2.66 1.43 11.49
N ASN A 126 -2.95 2.08 12.61
CA ASN A 126 -2.03 2.17 13.74
C ASN A 126 -1.75 0.82 14.41
N SER A 127 -2.49 -0.22 14.07
CA SER A 127 -2.22 -1.61 14.47
C SER A 127 -1.24 -2.37 13.58
N GLY A 128 -0.82 -1.79 12.45
CA GLY A 128 0.15 -2.40 11.52
C GLY A 128 0.77 -1.35 10.60
N LEU A 129 2.05 -1.44 10.40
CA LEU A 129 2.95 -0.52 9.69
C LEU A 129 2.43 -0.10 8.30
N VAL A 130 1.59 0.89 8.22
CA VAL A 130 1.10 1.44 6.94
C VAL A 130 1.53 2.90 6.83
N THR A 131 2.25 3.22 5.77
CA THR A 131 2.62 4.60 5.42
C THR A 131 1.55 5.16 4.50
N LEU A 132 0.85 6.22 4.93
CA LEU A 132 -0.04 6.99 4.08
C LEU A 132 0.79 7.83 3.10
N LEU A 133 0.65 7.58 1.81
CA LEU A 133 1.06 8.52 0.78
C LEU A 133 -0.18 9.29 0.32
N HIS A 134 -0.24 10.57 0.68
CA HIS A 134 -1.17 11.48 0.07
C HIS A 134 -0.68 11.78 -1.35
N ALA A 135 -1.37 11.25 -2.35
CA ALA A 135 -1.31 11.84 -3.68
C ALA A 135 -2.24 13.06 -3.66
N VAL A 136 -1.66 14.24 -3.56
CA VAL A 136 -2.39 15.50 -3.79
C VAL A 136 -2.42 15.69 -5.29
N HIS A 137 -3.62 15.70 -5.87
CA HIS A 137 -3.86 16.22 -7.21
C HIS A 137 -4.22 17.68 -7.14
#